data_32ac7763dbf4d92d96daf7a8e8a1417d
#
_entry.id   32ac7763dbf4d92d96daf7a8e8a1417d
#
_cell.length_a   1.000
_cell.length_b   1.000
_cell.length_c   1.000
_cell.angle_alpha   90.00
_cell.angle_beta   90.00
_cell.angle_gamma   90.00
#
_symmetry.space_group_name_H-M   'P 1'
#
loop_
_entity.id
_entity.type
_entity.pdbx_description
1 polymer ?
#
loop_
_entity_poly.entity_id
_entity_poly.type
_entity_poly.pdbx_seq_one_letter_code
_entity_poly.pdbx_strand_id
1 'polypeptide(L)'
;MDNKEKALLCHKEWNGKLETVAKSKVKTREDLAIAYTPGVAEPCKVIAEDKTAAYTYTWKANTVAVVSDGSCLLYTSPSPRD
;
A
#
# COMPACT_ATOMS: atom_id res chain seq x y z
N MET A 1 17.69 0.67 29.97
CA MET A 1 16.95 1.49 29.00
C MET A 1 15.47 1.25 29.21
N ASP A 2 14.71 2.30 29.41
CA ASP A 2 13.28 2.12 29.62
C ASP A 2 12.53 2.02 28.31
N ASN A 3 11.22 1.79 28.41
CA ASN A 3 10.41 1.58 27.22
C ASN A 3 10.29 2.83 26.37
N LYS A 4 10.37 4.00 26.97
CA LYS A 4 10.31 5.24 26.20
C LYS A 4 11.53 5.41 25.33
N GLU A 5 12.70 5.14 25.87
CA GLU A 5 13.93 5.22 25.10
C GLU A 5 13.98 4.16 24.01
N LYS A 6 13.56 2.94 24.36
CA LYS A 6 13.51 1.87 23.37
C LYS A 6 12.57 2.21 22.23
N ALA A 7 11.42 2.79 22.57
CA ALA A 7 10.44 3.15 21.54
C ALA A 7 11.01 4.17 20.57
N LEU A 8 11.71 5.17 21.09
CA LEU A 8 12.32 6.18 20.23
C LEU A 8 13.40 5.58 19.33
N LEU A 9 14.22 4.71 19.89
CA LEU A 9 15.27 4.07 19.10
C LEU A 9 14.69 3.16 18.02
N CYS A 10 13.68 2.37 18.38
CA CYS A 10 13.06 1.47 17.41
C CYS A 10 12.38 2.24 16.29
N HIS A 11 11.63 3.28 16.62
CA HIS A 11 10.94 4.04 15.59
C HIS A 11 11.91 4.78 14.69
N LYS A 12 13.04 5.18 15.22
CA LYS A 12 14.08 5.80 14.42
C LYS A 12 14.71 4.78 13.47
N GLU A 13 14.99 3.59 13.99
CA GLU A 13 15.59 2.52 13.21
C GLU A 13 14.65 2.04 12.11
N TRP A 14 13.37 1.89 12.45
CA TRP A 14 12.36 1.46 11.48
C TRP A 14 12.07 2.53 10.43
N ASN A 15 12.29 3.79 10.79
CA ASN A 15 11.94 4.89 9.92
C ASN A 15 10.45 4.85 9.58
N GLY A 16 9.66 4.57 10.60
CA GLY A 16 8.22 4.33 10.47
C GLY A 16 7.90 2.86 10.56
N LYS A 17 6.68 2.55 10.93
CA LYS A 17 6.27 1.16 11.19
C LYS A 17 5.87 0.39 9.95
N LEU A 18 5.63 1.09 8.84
CA LEU A 18 5.07 0.48 7.65
C LEU A 18 6.04 0.50 6.50
N GLU A 19 5.95 -0.52 5.69
CA GLU A 19 6.69 -0.56 4.44
C GLU A 19 5.83 -1.24 3.39
N THR A 20 6.18 -1.09 2.13
CA THR A 20 5.48 -1.76 1.05
C THR A 20 6.38 -2.83 0.47
N VAL A 21 5.76 -3.94 0.11
CA VAL A 21 6.48 -5.08 -0.44
C VAL A 21 5.75 -5.54 -1.68
N ALA A 22 6.48 -5.75 -2.75
CA ALA A 22 5.89 -6.29 -3.97
C ALA A 22 5.63 -7.77 -3.80
N LYS A 23 4.41 -8.19 -4.10
CA LYS A 23 4.07 -9.61 -4.08
C LYS A 23 4.60 -10.32 -5.31
N SER A 24 4.71 -9.60 -6.41
CA SER A 24 5.24 -10.17 -7.64
C SER A 24 6.75 -10.33 -7.51
N LYS A 25 7.22 -11.52 -7.81
CA LYS A 25 8.65 -11.80 -7.77
C LYS A 25 9.17 -11.64 -9.18
N VAL A 26 10.04 -10.66 -9.38
CA VAL A 26 10.60 -10.41 -10.71
C VAL A 26 12.07 -10.78 -10.68
N LYS A 27 12.34 -12.05 -10.93
CA LYS A 27 13.71 -12.56 -10.92
C LYS A 27 14.17 -13.03 -12.29
N THR A 28 13.23 -13.38 -13.15
CA THR A 28 13.53 -13.90 -14.48
C THR A 28 12.84 -13.07 -15.53
N ARG A 29 13.21 -13.30 -16.80
CA ARG A 29 12.52 -12.63 -17.90
C ARG A 29 11.06 -13.05 -18.00
N GLU A 30 10.77 -14.29 -17.67
CA GLU A 30 9.40 -14.75 -17.66
C GLU A 30 8.58 -14.05 -16.60
N ASP A 31 9.16 -13.88 -15.41
CA ASP A 31 8.50 -13.13 -14.35
C ASP A 31 8.19 -11.71 -14.78
N LEU A 32 9.14 -11.08 -15.45
CA LEU A 32 8.97 -9.73 -15.95
C LEU A 32 7.88 -9.67 -17.00
N ALA A 33 7.81 -10.68 -17.87
CA ALA A 33 6.79 -10.73 -18.91
C ALA A 33 5.40 -10.88 -18.33
N ILE A 34 5.27 -11.52 -17.17
CA ILE A 34 3.99 -11.69 -16.50
C ILE A 34 3.61 -10.45 -15.72
N ALA A 35 4.54 -9.93 -14.91
CA ALA A 35 4.25 -8.82 -14.01
C ALA A 35 4.27 -7.48 -14.72
N TYR A 36 5.01 -7.38 -15.82
CA TYR A 36 5.15 -6.12 -16.52
C TYR A 36 4.70 -6.30 -17.96
N THR A 37 5.57 -6.22 -18.94
CA THR A 37 5.20 -6.23 -20.37
C THR A 37 5.56 -7.56 -20.99
N PRO A 38 4.64 -8.22 -21.68
CA PRO A 38 3.29 -7.79 -22.08
C PRO A 38 2.16 -8.22 -21.13
N GLY A 39 2.48 -8.99 -20.09
CA GLY A 39 1.46 -9.61 -19.25
C GLY A 39 0.55 -8.61 -18.56
N VAL A 40 1.07 -7.44 -18.17
CA VAL A 40 0.30 -6.44 -17.42
C VAL A 40 -0.87 -5.90 -18.27
N ALA A 41 -0.81 -6.05 -19.57
CA ALA A 41 -1.91 -5.61 -20.42
C ALA A 41 -3.17 -6.44 -20.23
N GLU A 42 -3.04 -7.68 -19.79
CA GLU A 42 -4.19 -8.57 -19.67
C GLU A 42 -5.15 -8.14 -18.57
N PRO A 43 -4.70 -7.92 -17.32
CA PRO A 43 -5.62 -7.38 -16.31
C PRO A 43 -6.17 -6.00 -16.70
N CYS A 44 -5.39 -5.19 -17.42
CA CYS A 44 -5.89 -3.90 -17.86
C CYS A 44 -7.07 -4.06 -18.83
N LYS A 45 -7.01 -5.02 -19.73
CA LYS A 45 -8.11 -5.28 -20.66
C LYS A 45 -9.37 -5.74 -19.93
N VAL A 46 -9.20 -6.61 -18.94
CA VAL A 46 -10.34 -7.12 -18.17
C VAL A 46 -10.98 -5.99 -17.39
N ILE A 47 -10.17 -5.13 -16.74
CA ILE A 47 -10.69 -4.00 -15.98
C ILE A 47 -11.41 -3.01 -16.90
N ALA A 48 -10.91 -2.81 -18.10
CA ALA A 48 -11.54 -1.90 -19.06
C ALA A 48 -12.94 -2.38 -19.45
N GLU A 49 -13.15 -3.70 -19.50
CA GLU A 49 -14.44 -4.26 -19.84
C GLU A 49 -15.37 -4.33 -18.63
N ASP A 50 -14.81 -4.58 -17.45
CA ASP A 50 -15.57 -4.72 -16.22
C ASP A 50 -14.81 -4.03 -15.09
N LYS A 51 -15.28 -2.86 -14.70
CA LYS A 51 -14.58 -2.04 -13.71
C LYS A 51 -14.48 -2.73 -12.35
N THR A 52 -15.41 -3.64 -12.04
CA THR A 52 -15.34 -4.35 -10.76
C THR A 52 -14.14 -5.28 -10.69
N ALA A 53 -13.56 -5.63 -11.84
CA ALA A 53 -12.36 -6.47 -11.88
C ALA A 53 -11.16 -5.77 -11.25
N ALA A 54 -11.22 -4.45 -11.06
CA ALA A 54 -10.16 -3.75 -10.37
C ALA A 54 -10.00 -4.26 -8.93
N TYR A 55 -11.08 -4.73 -8.32
CA TYR A 55 -11.00 -5.29 -6.98
C TYR A 55 -10.31 -6.64 -6.94
N THR A 56 -10.26 -7.32 -8.07
CA THR A 56 -9.60 -8.62 -8.18
C THR A 56 -8.12 -8.46 -8.53
N TYR A 57 -7.81 -7.56 -9.43
CA TYR A 57 -6.48 -7.48 -10.02
C TYR A 57 -5.62 -6.35 -9.51
N THR A 58 -6.15 -5.47 -8.69
CA THR A 58 -5.36 -4.37 -8.15
C THR A 58 -5.48 -4.32 -6.64
N TRP A 59 -4.75 -3.41 -6.07
CA TRP A 59 -4.72 -3.20 -4.62
C TRP A 59 -6.00 -2.53 -4.11
N LYS A 60 -6.90 -2.17 -5.00
CA LYS A 60 -8.07 -1.37 -4.65
C LYS A 60 -8.95 -2.02 -3.57
N ALA A 61 -9.07 -3.33 -3.59
CA ALA A 61 -9.88 -4.03 -2.61
C ALA A 61 -9.25 -4.06 -1.21
N ASN A 62 -7.98 -3.73 -1.14
CA ASN A 62 -7.20 -3.87 0.08
C ASN A 62 -6.72 -2.54 0.62
N THR A 63 -7.28 -1.44 0.17
CA THR A 63 -6.88 -0.11 0.61
C THR A 63 -8.07 0.77 0.87
N VAL A 64 -7.88 1.70 1.80
CA VAL A 64 -8.86 2.74 2.09
C VAL A 64 -8.08 4.05 2.11
N ALA A 65 -8.54 5.01 1.33
CA ALA A 65 -7.91 6.31 1.29
C ALA A 65 -8.49 7.21 2.36
N VAL A 66 -7.63 7.87 3.10
CA VAL A 66 -8.03 8.89 4.05
C VAL A 66 -7.40 10.20 3.57
N VAL A 67 -8.26 11.15 3.24
CA VAL A 67 -7.80 12.43 2.71
C VAL A 67 -8.02 13.50 3.76
N SER A 68 -6.96 14.19 4.15
CA SER A 68 -7.01 15.17 5.21
C SER A 68 -5.94 16.21 4.98
N ASP A 69 -6.22 17.45 5.34
CA ASP A 69 -5.20 18.48 5.32
C ASP A 69 -4.40 18.53 6.62
N GLY A 70 -4.69 17.62 7.53
CA GLY A 70 -3.97 17.50 8.78
C GLY A 70 -4.53 18.32 9.93
N SER A 71 -5.26 19.37 9.62
CA SER A 71 -5.75 20.25 10.69
C SER A 71 -6.84 19.60 11.51
N CYS A 72 -7.71 18.81 10.89
CA CYS A 72 -8.75 18.10 11.62
C CYS A 72 -8.19 17.12 12.61
N LEU A 73 -7.09 16.47 12.28
CA LEU A 73 -6.48 15.49 13.15
C LEU A 73 -5.98 16.12 14.44
N LEU A 74 -5.57 17.37 14.38
CA LEU A 74 -5.07 18.07 15.54
C LEU A 74 -6.18 18.44 16.52
N TYR A 75 -7.37 18.66 16.01
CA TYR A 75 -8.48 19.16 16.81
C TYR A 75 -9.50 18.08 17.18
N THR A 76 -9.69 17.11 16.31
CA THR A 76 -10.72 16.13 16.51
C THR A 76 -10.19 14.78 16.89
N SER A 77 -8.98 14.67 16.87
CA SER A 77 -8.44 13.43 17.19
C SER A 77 -8.77 13.00 18.47
N PRO A 78 -9.05 12.30 18.59
CA PRO A 78 -8.79 11.23 18.08
C PRO A 78 -9.98 10.79 17.69
N SER A 79 -10.44 11.27 17.12
CA SER A 79 -11.40 10.86 16.74
C SER A 79 -11.71 10.04 16.14
N PRO A 80 -11.93 9.81 15.85
CA PRO A 80 -12.10 8.81 15.45
C PRO A 80 -11.75 8.57 14.43
N ARG A 81 -11.40 9.12 14.05
CA ARG A 81 -10.93 8.93 13.15
C ARG A 81 -9.88 8.55 13.35
N ASP A 82 -9.46 8.67 13.76
CA ASP A 82 -8.47 8.44 13.75
C ASP A 82 -8.20 7.95 13.80
#